data_6f21cd42a8885b30017677c4d7c40e15
#
_entry.id   6f21cd42a8885b30017677c4d7c40e15
#
_cell.length_a   1.000
_cell.length_b   1.000
_cell.length_c   1.000
_cell.angle_alpha   90.00
_cell.angle_beta   90.00
_cell.angle_gamma   90.00
#
_symmetry.space_group_name_H-M   'P 1'
#
loop_
_entity.id
_entity.type
_entity.pdbx_description
1 polymer ?
#
loop_
_entity_poly.entity_id
_entity_poly.type
_entity_poly.pdbx_seq_one_letter_code
_entity_poly.pdbx_strand_id
1 'polypeptide(L)'
;MLNFVEELKWRGMIHQMMPGTEELLLKEQVSAYVGIDPTADSLHIGHLCGVMMLRHLQRCGHKPIALVGGATGMIGDPSGKSQERNLLNEETLRHNVECIKKQLAHFLDFESDAPNRAELVNNYDWMKDFTFLDFAREIGKCITVNYMMAKDSVKRRLNGEAQDGMSFTEFTYQLLQGYDFLHLYQTKNCKLQMGGSDQWGNITTGTELIRRKLGIENEAFALTCPLITKADGKKFGKTEKGNIWLDRNRTSPYAFYQFWLNVADEDAERYIKIFTSLDKPTIDALIEEHRQDPGLRVLQKKLAEELTIMVHSKEDYEQALEASGILFGKSTKESLVKLDEQTLLDVFSGVPQFEISLDLLKGEGTKAVDLFAEHTQCFPSKGEMRKLTQGGGVSLNMEKLTSFEKMDTEADLLDGKYLLVQQGKKKYFLLIAK
;
A
#
# COMPACT_ATOMS: atom_id res chain seq x y z
N MET A 1 -7.26 24.04 -17.62
CA MET A 1 -7.14 23.24 -16.39
C MET A 1 -8.19 22.15 -16.45
N LEU A 2 -7.87 20.89 -16.19
CA LEU A 2 -8.88 19.83 -16.11
C LEU A 2 -9.72 20.07 -14.85
N ASN A 3 -11.03 19.77 -14.93
CA ASN A 3 -11.90 19.88 -13.74
C ASN A 3 -11.60 18.74 -12.77
N PHE A 4 -10.97 19.07 -11.65
CA PHE A 4 -10.60 18.08 -10.63
C PHE A 4 -11.80 17.38 -10.00
N VAL A 5 -12.89 18.10 -9.77
CA VAL A 5 -14.11 17.53 -9.17
C VAL A 5 -14.76 16.54 -10.15
N GLU A 6 -14.85 16.86 -11.44
CA GLU A 6 -15.33 15.92 -12.46
C GLU A 6 -14.42 14.70 -12.60
N GLU A 7 -13.08 14.90 -12.50
CA GLU A 7 -12.10 13.80 -12.49
C GLU A 7 -12.36 12.83 -11.34
N LEU A 8 -12.59 13.35 -10.14
CA LEU A 8 -12.90 12.52 -8.98
C LEU A 8 -14.30 11.89 -9.03
N LYS A 9 -15.29 12.59 -9.59
CA LYS A 9 -16.68 12.08 -9.71
C LYS A 9 -16.74 10.81 -10.56
N TRP A 10 -16.20 10.85 -11.79
CA TRP A 10 -16.26 9.67 -12.66
C TRP A 10 -15.40 8.50 -12.16
N ARG A 11 -14.37 8.78 -11.36
CA ARG A 11 -13.55 7.75 -10.68
C ARG A 11 -14.24 7.15 -9.47
N GLY A 12 -15.34 7.74 -8.98
CA GLY A 12 -16.02 7.31 -7.76
C GLY A 12 -15.25 7.67 -6.49
N MET A 13 -14.47 8.75 -6.53
CA MET A 13 -13.58 9.19 -5.44
C MET A 13 -14.17 10.34 -4.62
N ILE A 14 -15.45 10.67 -4.73
CA ILE A 14 -16.11 11.67 -3.88
C ILE A 14 -17.10 10.98 -2.95
N HIS A 15 -16.92 11.17 -1.64
CA HIS A 15 -17.89 10.77 -0.61
C HIS A 15 -18.67 11.99 -0.09
N GLN A 16 -17.96 13.00 0.39
CA GLN A 16 -18.53 14.27 0.86
C GLN A 16 -17.67 15.43 0.38
N MET A 17 -18.31 16.54 0.07
CA MET A 17 -17.65 17.76 -0.37
C MET A 17 -18.44 18.96 0.15
N MET A 18 -17.74 19.96 0.68
CA MET A 18 -18.39 21.21 1.11
C MET A 18 -18.88 22.01 -0.11
N PRO A 19 -20.06 22.68 0.02
CA PRO A 19 -20.53 23.63 -1.00
C PRO A 19 -19.46 24.68 -1.31
N GLY A 20 -19.34 25.10 -2.57
CA GLY A 20 -18.35 26.10 -3.01
C GLY A 20 -16.97 25.52 -3.38
N THR A 21 -16.70 24.23 -3.07
CA THR A 21 -15.40 23.61 -3.37
C THR A 21 -15.14 23.53 -4.89
N GLU A 22 -16.13 23.14 -5.68
CA GLU A 22 -15.97 23.04 -7.15
C GLU A 22 -15.79 24.41 -7.78
N GLU A 23 -16.54 25.40 -7.34
CA GLU A 23 -16.46 26.78 -7.80
C GLU A 23 -15.07 27.38 -7.51
N LEU A 24 -14.51 27.13 -6.33
CA LEU A 24 -13.15 27.54 -5.97
C LEU A 24 -12.11 26.91 -6.91
N LEU A 25 -12.19 25.59 -7.13
CA LEU A 25 -11.25 24.83 -7.96
C LEU A 25 -11.32 25.24 -9.45
N LEU A 26 -12.47 25.68 -9.91
CA LEU A 26 -12.63 26.20 -11.28
C LEU A 26 -12.11 27.63 -11.44
N LYS A 27 -12.12 28.41 -10.35
CA LYS A 27 -11.79 29.84 -10.38
C LYS A 27 -10.28 30.11 -10.30
N GLU A 28 -9.55 29.33 -9.52
CA GLU A 28 -8.14 29.56 -9.27
C GLU A 28 -7.33 28.27 -9.08
N GLN A 29 -5.99 28.38 -9.16
CA GLN A 29 -5.11 27.32 -8.72
C GLN A 29 -5.16 27.20 -7.19
N VAL A 30 -5.60 26.08 -6.66
CA VAL A 30 -5.78 25.83 -5.23
C VAL A 30 -4.65 24.97 -4.70
N SER A 31 -4.12 25.34 -3.53
CA SER A 31 -3.31 24.44 -2.71
C SER A 31 -4.24 23.58 -1.86
N ALA A 32 -4.06 22.25 -1.92
CA ALA A 32 -4.82 21.32 -1.10
C ALA A 32 -3.90 20.25 -0.49
N TYR A 33 -4.29 19.70 0.67
CA TYR A 33 -3.45 18.74 1.36
C TYR A 33 -4.18 17.47 1.80
N VAL A 34 -3.41 16.41 1.97
CA VAL A 34 -3.76 15.19 2.68
C VAL A 34 -2.73 14.95 3.77
N GLY A 35 -3.19 14.66 4.99
CA GLY A 35 -2.35 14.28 6.11
C GLY A 35 -2.18 12.76 6.20
N ILE A 36 -0.96 12.32 6.50
CA ILE A 36 -0.58 10.90 6.64
C ILE A 36 0.24 10.76 7.92
N ASP A 37 -0.29 10.05 8.90
CA ASP A 37 0.45 9.74 10.13
C ASP A 37 1.46 8.60 9.87
N PRO A 38 2.74 8.78 10.25
CA PRO A 38 3.82 7.83 9.98
C PRO A 38 3.82 6.67 10.98
N THR A 39 2.75 5.88 11.01
CA THR A 39 2.55 4.77 11.95
C THR A 39 3.41 3.54 11.65
N ALA A 40 4.10 3.51 10.52
CA ALA A 40 5.07 2.52 10.10
C ALA A 40 6.10 3.19 9.15
N ASP A 41 7.21 2.51 8.89
CA ASP A 41 8.25 2.91 7.93
C ASP A 41 7.84 2.73 6.46
N SER A 42 6.60 2.36 6.20
CA SER A 42 6.04 2.24 4.86
C SER A 42 4.57 2.62 4.82
N LEU A 43 4.14 3.18 3.70
CA LEU A 43 2.75 3.21 3.29
C LEU A 43 2.29 1.79 2.92
N HIS A 44 1.00 1.55 3.03
CA HIS A 44 0.34 0.37 2.48
C HIS A 44 -0.78 0.79 1.52
N ILE A 45 -1.32 -0.15 0.75
CA ILE A 45 -2.32 0.16 -0.28
C ILE A 45 -3.58 0.87 0.25
N GLY A 46 -3.86 0.77 1.55
CA GLY A 46 -4.95 1.53 2.18
C GLY A 46 -4.75 3.05 2.17
N HIS A 47 -3.50 3.53 2.06
CA HIS A 47 -3.19 4.97 1.95
C HIS A 47 -3.31 5.48 0.50
N LEU A 48 -3.31 4.57 -0.49
CA LEU A 48 -3.26 4.96 -1.90
C LEU A 48 -4.42 5.86 -2.33
N CYS A 49 -5.62 5.72 -1.74
CA CYS A 49 -6.73 6.58 -2.12
C CYS A 49 -6.42 8.07 -1.87
N GLY A 50 -5.90 8.39 -0.69
CA GLY A 50 -5.48 9.76 -0.35
C GLY A 50 -4.31 10.25 -1.21
N VAL A 51 -3.33 9.39 -1.47
CA VAL A 51 -2.19 9.71 -2.34
C VAL A 51 -2.65 9.96 -3.78
N MET A 52 -3.57 9.14 -4.30
CA MET A 52 -4.14 9.32 -5.64
C MET A 52 -4.98 10.60 -5.75
N MET A 53 -5.66 11.03 -4.68
CA MET A 53 -6.33 12.34 -4.68
C MET A 53 -5.32 13.47 -4.91
N LEU A 54 -4.17 13.45 -4.21
CA LEU A 54 -3.10 14.44 -4.42
C LEU A 54 -2.53 14.35 -5.84
N ARG A 55 -2.33 13.13 -6.38
CA ARG A 55 -1.83 12.92 -7.73
C ARG A 55 -2.79 13.47 -8.78
N HIS A 56 -4.09 13.20 -8.67
CA HIS A 56 -5.11 13.74 -9.58
C HIS A 56 -5.22 15.26 -9.44
N LEU A 57 -5.12 15.80 -8.22
CA LEU A 57 -5.07 17.24 -7.98
C LEU A 57 -3.93 17.90 -8.76
N GLN A 58 -2.71 17.34 -8.67
CA GLN A 58 -1.55 17.84 -9.39
C GLN A 58 -1.75 17.78 -10.91
N ARG A 59 -2.26 16.65 -11.42
CA ARG A 59 -2.54 16.47 -12.85
C ARG A 59 -3.60 17.44 -13.39
N CYS A 60 -4.53 17.87 -12.53
CA CYS A 60 -5.52 18.88 -12.87
C CYS A 60 -4.98 20.33 -12.76
N GLY A 61 -3.71 20.53 -12.42
CA GLY A 61 -3.05 21.83 -12.40
C GLY A 61 -3.09 22.56 -11.04
N HIS A 62 -3.62 21.91 -10.01
CA HIS A 62 -3.62 22.42 -8.64
C HIS A 62 -2.36 21.99 -7.88
N LYS A 63 -2.07 22.62 -6.74
CA LYS A 63 -0.86 22.40 -5.95
C LYS A 63 -1.10 21.43 -4.79
N PRO A 64 -0.59 20.19 -4.83
CA PRO A 64 -0.71 19.26 -3.72
C PRO A 64 0.31 19.56 -2.61
N ILE A 65 -0.14 19.41 -1.37
CA ILE A 65 0.70 19.40 -0.18
C ILE A 65 0.53 18.03 0.49
N ALA A 66 1.63 17.27 0.60
CA ALA A 66 1.67 16.05 1.36
C ALA A 66 2.13 16.37 2.78
N LEU A 67 1.23 16.26 3.77
CA LEU A 67 1.57 16.46 5.17
C LEU A 67 1.89 15.12 5.82
N VAL A 68 3.10 14.99 6.36
CA VAL A 68 3.46 13.85 7.21
C VAL A 68 3.29 14.25 8.67
N GLY A 69 2.50 13.46 9.39
CA GLY A 69 2.09 13.76 10.76
C GLY A 69 3.15 13.38 11.81
N GLY A 70 4.32 14.02 11.82
CA GLY A 70 5.36 13.77 12.82
C GLY A 70 4.90 14.09 14.24
N ALA A 71 4.07 15.13 14.44
CA ALA A 71 3.47 15.43 15.74
C ALA A 71 2.19 14.63 16.00
N THR A 72 1.26 14.58 15.04
CA THR A 72 0.00 13.84 15.18
C THR A 72 0.21 12.34 15.31
N GLY A 73 1.26 11.79 14.70
CA GLY A 73 1.68 10.39 14.88
C GLY A 73 2.11 10.04 16.31
N MET A 74 2.53 11.02 17.11
CA MET A 74 2.81 10.84 18.55
C MET A 74 1.53 10.72 19.39
N ILE A 75 0.41 11.19 18.88
CA ILE A 75 -0.88 11.24 19.57
C ILE A 75 -1.77 10.05 19.15
N GLY A 76 -1.86 9.79 17.85
CA GLY A 76 -2.66 8.73 17.26
C GLY A 76 -4.10 9.13 16.97
N ASP A 77 -4.48 9.04 15.69
CA ASP A 77 -5.84 9.34 15.22
C ASP A 77 -6.86 8.30 15.71
N PRO A 78 -7.92 8.71 16.47
CA PRO A 78 -8.98 7.82 16.92
C PRO A 78 -10.00 7.49 15.82
N SER A 79 -9.99 8.16 14.67
CA SER A 79 -10.99 8.01 13.62
C SER A 79 -11.03 6.59 13.08
N GLY A 80 -12.23 5.97 13.03
CA GLY A 80 -12.42 4.60 12.52
C GLY A 80 -11.78 3.50 13.39
N LYS A 81 -11.39 3.79 14.64
CA LYS A 81 -10.76 2.85 15.58
C LYS A 81 -11.63 2.60 16.80
N SER A 82 -11.53 1.37 17.34
CA SER A 82 -12.19 0.93 18.57
C SER A 82 -11.25 0.87 19.79
N GLN A 83 -9.94 0.98 19.58
CA GLN A 83 -8.90 0.91 20.61
C GLN A 83 -7.89 2.04 20.44
N GLU A 84 -7.30 2.47 21.56
CA GLU A 84 -6.20 3.44 21.57
C GLU A 84 -4.95 2.87 20.86
N ARG A 85 -4.20 3.73 20.19
CA ARG A 85 -2.95 3.33 19.52
C ARG A 85 -1.79 3.28 20.50
N ASN A 86 -0.89 2.33 20.30
CA ASN A 86 0.42 2.35 20.95
C ASN A 86 1.21 3.54 20.44
N LEU A 87 1.73 4.33 21.36
CA LEU A 87 2.55 5.50 21.04
C LEU A 87 3.94 5.03 20.56
N LEU A 88 4.38 5.58 19.44
CA LEU A 88 5.73 5.37 18.92
C LEU A 88 6.70 6.35 19.59
N ASN A 89 7.96 5.94 19.76
CA ASN A 89 9.01 6.85 20.21
C ASN A 89 9.43 7.80 19.08
N GLU A 90 10.07 8.91 19.45
CA GLU A 90 10.43 9.98 18.52
C GLU A 90 11.41 9.52 17.43
N GLU A 91 12.38 8.66 17.76
CA GLU A 91 13.34 8.14 16.79
C GLU A 91 12.68 7.30 15.72
N THR A 92 11.78 6.38 16.11
CA THR A 92 10.99 5.57 15.18
C THR A 92 10.13 6.45 14.30
N LEU A 93 9.46 7.48 14.85
CA LEU A 93 8.65 8.41 14.07
C LEU A 93 9.47 9.18 13.03
N ARG A 94 10.65 9.69 13.41
CA ARG A 94 11.56 10.37 12.48
C ARG A 94 11.99 9.47 11.34
N HIS A 95 12.36 8.21 11.66
CA HIS A 95 12.69 7.21 10.66
C HIS A 95 11.51 6.98 9.69
N ASN A 96 10.32 6.74 10.22
CA ASN A 96 9.12 6.51 9.42
C ASN A 96 8.80 7.70 8.49
N VAL A 97 8.94 8.94 9.00
CA VAL A 97 8.75 10.17 8.21
C VAL A 97 9.65 10.15 6.97
N GLU A 98 10.95 9.86 7.13
CA GLU A 98 11.89 9.83 6.00
C GLU A 98 11.59 8.71 5.00
N CYS A 99 11.13 7.56 5.47
CA CYS A 99 10.72 6.45 4.59
C CYS A 99 9.47 6.83 3.76
N ILE A 100 8.45 7.42 4.39
CA ILE A 100 7.21 7.84 3.71
C ILE A 100 7.48 8.94 2.67
N LYS A 101 8.36 9.89 2.97
CA LYS A 101 8.79 10.93 2.02
C LYS A 101 9.29 10.33 0.71
N LYS A 102 10.17 9.33 0.79
CA LYS A 102 10.73 8.65 -0.38
C LYS A 102 9.65 7.95 -1.22
N GLN A 103 8.68 7.33 -0.56
CA GLN A 103 7.59 6.64 -1.25
C GLN A 103 6.64 7.62 -1.94
N LEU A 104 6.33 8.77 -1.33
CA LEU A 104 5.47 9.79 -1.95
C LEU A 104 6.04 10.37 -3.24
N ALA A 105 7.38 10.39 -3.39
CA ALA A 105 8.04 10.85 -4.61
C ALA A 105 7.74 9.98 -5.85
N HIS A 106 7.27 8.75 -5.68
CA HIS A 106 6.80 7.92 -6.80
C HIS A 106 5.46 8.41 -7.39
N PHE A 107 4.69 9.17 -6.62
CA PHE A 107 3.34 9.58 -6.99
C PHE A 107 3.22 11.05 -7.39
N LEU A 108 4.06 11.90 -6.80
CA LEU A 108 3.97 13.36 -6.90
C LEU A 108 5.28 13.94 -7.39
N ASP A 109 5.17 14.97 -8.21
CA ASP A 109 6.32 15.75 -8.65
C ASP A 109 6.67 16.80 -7.60
N PHE A 110 7.79 16.59 -6.90
CA PHE A 110 8.34 17.51 -5.91
C PHE A 110 9.52 18.35 -6.44
N GLU A 111 10.03 18.04 -7.63
CA GLU A 111 11.34 18.53 -8.07
C GLU A 111 11.28 19.50 -9.24
N SER A 112 10.25 19.45 -10.08
CA SER A 112 10.16 20.33 -11.25
C SER A 112 9.93 21.80 -10.87
N ASP A 113 10.16 22.69 -11.83
CA ASP A 113 9.87 24.13 -11.70
C ASP A 113 8.38 24.47 -11.98
N ALA A 114 7.50 23.47 -12.08
CA ALA A 114 6.09 23.70 -12.36
C ALA A 114 5.42 24.48 -11.22
N PRO A 115 4.52 25.43 -11.52
CA PRO A 115 3.85 26.25 -10.50
C PRO A 115 2.99 25.44 -9.53
N ASN A 116 2.60 24.23 -9.93
CA ASN A 116 1.86 23.25 -9.12
C ASN A 116 2.74 22.09 -8.61
N ARG A 117 4.05 22.32 -8.54
CA ARG A 117 4.96 21.38 -7.87
C ARG A 117 4.46 21.06 -6.47
N ALA A 118 4.48 19.77 -6.11
CA ALA A 118 4.07 19.33 -4.79
C ALA A 118 4.99 19.87 -3.68
N GLU A 119 4.43 20.09 -2.50
CA GLU A 119 5.21 20.36 -1.29
C GLU A 119 5.04 19.20 -0.30
N LEU A 120 6.13 18.87 0.39
CA LEU A 120 6.10 17.95 1.51
C LEU A 120 6.38 18.73 2.79
N VAL A 121 5.51 18.55 3.79
CA VAL A 121 5.60 19.26 5.07
C VAL A 121 5.46 18.25 6.22
N ASN A 122 6.06 18.59 7.38
CA ASN A 122 5.95 17.81 8.60
C ASN A 122 5.34 18.67 9.70
N ASN A 123 4.19 18.27 10.25
CA ASN A 123 3.53 19.08 11.28
C ASN A 123 4.32 19.18 12.60
N TYR A 124 5.33 18.34 12.81
CA TYR A 124 6.26 18.49 13.91
C TYR A 124 6.99 19.84 13.88
N ASP A 125 7.25 20.38 12.69
CA ASP A 125 8.02 21.64 12.52
C ASP A 125 7.35 22.84 13.17
N TRP A 126 6.01 22.88 13.21
CA TRP A 126 5.25 23.97 13.83
C TRP A 126 4.59 23.58 15.16
N MET A 127 4.51 22.30 15.50
CA MET A 127 3.91 21.83 16.74
C MET A 127 4.90 21.75 17.89
N LYS A 128 6.18 21.42 17.63
CA LYS A 128 7.21 21.15 18.64
C LYS A 128 7.44 22.29 19.63
N ASP A 129 7.31 23.53 19.17
CA ASP A 129 7.54 24.73 19.97
C ASP A 129 6.25 25.29 20.60
N PHE A 130 5.09 24.65 20.34
CA PHE A 130 3.80 25.08 20.84
C PHE A 130 3.56 24.52 22.22
N THR A 131 3.62 25.37 23.26
CA THR A 131 3.39 24.89 24.62
C THR A 131 1.93 24.49 24.82
N PHE A 132 1.66 23.59 25.78
CA PHE A 132 0.30 23.21 26.15
C PHE A 132 -0.58 24.42 26.53
N LEU A 133 -0.01 25.38 27.27
CA LEU A 133 -0.75 26.58 27.67
C LEU A 133 -1.10 27.44 26.46
N ASP A 134 -0.17 27.64 25.54
CA ASP A 134 -0.42 28.42 24.33
C ASP A 134 -1.47 27.73 23.46
N PHE A 135 -1.35 26.40 23.26
CA PHE A 135 -2.31 25.64 22.48
C PHE A 135 -3.73 25.71 23.10
N ALA A 136 -3.86 25.51 24.41
CA ALA A 136 -5.14 25.59 25.09
C ALA A 136 -5.76 27.01 24.98
N ARG A 137 -4.94 28.04 25.10
CA ARG A 137 -5.35 29.45 25.02
C ARG A 137 -5.67 29.89 23.58
N GLU A 138 -4.84 29.55 22.61
CA GLU A 138 -4.95 30.05 21.24
C GLU A 138 -5.89 29.23 20.36
N ILE A 139 -5.90 27.91 20.54
CA ILE A 139 -6.66 26.95 19.74
C ILE A 139 -7.84 26.37 20.51
N GLY A 140 -7.61 25.87 21.72
CA GLY A 140 -8.66 25.23 22.53
C GLY A 140 -9.83 26.17 22.82
N LYS A 141 -9.58 27.47 22.98
CA LYS A 141 -10.63 28.50 23.18
C LYS A 141 -11.56 28.67 21.96
N CYS A 142 -11.08 28.37 20.75
CA CYS A 142 -11.85 28.60 19.52
C CYS A 142 -12.91 27.52 19.26
N ILE A 143 -12.71 26.29 19.78
CA ILE A 143 -13.61 25.15 19.54
C ILE A 143 -14.21 24.69 20.86
N THR A 144 -15.54 24.62 20.94
CA THR A 144 -16.22 24.20 22.16
C THR A 144 -16.18 22.68 22.35
N VAL A 145 -16.14 22.21 23.59
CA VAL A 145 -16.21 20.78 23.92
C VAL A 145 -17.47 20.14 23.32
N ASN A 146 -18.62 20.84 23.38
CA ASN A 146 -19.87 20.34 22.78
C ASN A 146 -19.73 20.09 21.27
N TYR A 147 -19.03 20.96 20.54
CA TYR A 147 -18.74 20.76 19.13
C TYR A 147 -17.88 19.52 18.90
N MET A 148 -16.83 19.35 19.72
CA MET A 148 -15.94 18.18 19.63
C MET A 148 -16.66 16.87 19.95
N MET A 149 -17.52 16.87 21.00
CA MET A 149 -18.31 15.71 21.39
C MET A 149 -19.39 15.33 20.37
N ALA A 150 -19.83 16.27 19.54
CA ALA A 150 -20.83 16.01 18.49
C ALA A 150 -20.28 15.21 17.29
N LYS A 151 -18.95 15.03 17.18
CA LYS A 151 -18.33 14.26 16.08
C LYS A 151 -18.65 12.77 16.23
N ASP A 152 -18.91 12.09 15.11
CA ASP A 152 -19.31 10.68 15.11
C ASP A 152 -18.23 9.76 15.70
N SER A 153 -16.96 10.04 15.44
CA SER A 153 -15.82 9.29 16.01
C SER A 153 -15.80 9.37 17.54
N VAL A 154 -16.10 10.55 18.09
CA VAL A 154 -16.17 10.77 19.55
C VAL A 154 -17.41 10.12 20.16
N LYS A 155 -18.60 10.33 19.54
CA LYS A 155 -19.86 9.74 19.99
C LYS A 155 -19.79 8.22 20.13
N ARG A 156 -19.25 7.53 19.12
CA ARG A 156 -19.11 6.06 19.13
C ARG A 156 -18.27 5.58 20.30
N ARG A 157 -17.18 6.27 20.62
CA ARG A 157 -16.31 5.93 21.76
C ARG A 157 -16.97 6.21 23.11
N LEU A 158 -17.71 7.32 23.26
CA LEU A 158 -18.36 7.69 24.50
C LEU A 158 -19.66 6.90 24.78
N ASN A 159 -20.35 6.43 23.74
CA ASN A 159 -21.61 5.68 23.89
C ASN A 159 -21.42 4.18 24.16
N GLY A 160 -20.20 3.71 24.41
CA GLY A 160 -19.91 2.32 24.76
C GLY A 160 -19.86 1.34 23.58
N GLU A 161 -19.81 1.83 22.34
CA GLU A 161 -19.57 0.99 21.15
C GLU A 161 -18.11 0.49 21.08
N ALA A 162 -17.23 1.07 21.91
CA ALA A 162 -15.84 0.65 22.06
C ALA A 162 -15.62 0.02 23.45
N GLN A 163 -14.69 -0.94 23.54
CA GLN A 163 -14.36 -1.61 24.81
C GLN A 163 -13.73 -0.66 25.82
N ASP A 164 -12.97 0.34 25.33
CA ASP A 164 -12.29 1.34 26.14
C ASP A 164 -12.86 2.73 25.86
N GLY A 165 -12.89 3.59 26.89
CA GLY A 165 -13.23 5.01 26.75
C GLY A 165 -12.26 5.73 25.78
N MET A 166 -12.39 7.04 25.67
CA MET A 166 -11.48 7.90 24.90
C MET A 166 -10.56 8.64 25.86
N SER A 167 -9.25 8.57 25.67
CA SER A 167 -8.30 9.35 26.44
C SER A 167 -8.37 10.83 26.08
N PHE A 168 -7.90 11.70 26.98
CA PHE A 168 -7.75 13.13 26.68
C PHE A 168 -6.84 13.35 25.47
N THR A 169 -5.80 12.56 25.34
CA THR A 169 -4.86 12.59 24.20
C THR A 169 -5.58 12.36 22.88
N GLU A 170 -6.32 11.26 22.75
CA GLU A 170 -7.13 10.97 21.55
C GLU A 170 -8.18 12.06 21.28
N PHE A 171 -8.84 12.57 22.35
CA PHE A 171 -9.86 13.61 22.21
C PHE A 171 -9.31 14.91 21.64
N THR A 172 -8.05 15.25 21.95
CA THR A 172 -7.40 16.46 21.44
C THR A 172 -6.94 16.34 19.98
N TYR A 173 -6.84 15.13 19.43
CA TYR A 173 -6.34 14.90 18.06
C TYR A 173 -7.05 15.77 17.02
N GLN A 174 -8.38 15.88 17.08
CA GLN A 174 -9.15 16.70 16.16
C GLN A 174 -8.76 18.20 16.18
N LEU A 175 -8.28 18.71 17.32
CA LEU A 175 -7.78 20.09 17.41
C LEU A 175 -6.39 20.24 16.81
N LEU A 176 -5.53 19.23 16.97
CA LEU A 176 -4.20 19.21 16.39
C LEU A 176 -4.28 19.20 14.85
N GLN A 177 -5.08 18.29 14.29
CA GLN A 177 -5.32 18.25 12.85
C GLN A 177 -6.03 19.52 12.35
N GLY A 178 -6.94 20.09 13.15
CA GLY A 178 -7.57 21.38 12.82
C GLY A 178 -6.57 22.51 12.80
N TYR A 179 -5.58 22.52 13.69
CA TYR A 179 -4.51 23.50 13.71
C TYR A 179 -3.56 23.35 12.51
N ASP A 180 -3.26 22.13 12.06
CA ASP A 180 -2.51 21.89 10.83
C ASP A 180 -3.17 22.61 9.64
N PHE A 181 -4.49 22.50 9.53
CA PHE A 181 -5.21 23.18 8.45
C PHE A 181 -5.13 24.70 8.58
N LEU A 182 -5.33 25.24 9.77
CA LEU A 182 -5.19 26.68 10.04
C LEU A 182 -3.77 27.17 9.70
N HIS A 183 -2.74 26.44 10.12
CA HIS A 183 -1.35 26.75 9.85
C HIS A 183 -1.06 26.78 8.34
N LEU A 184 -1.46 25.74 7.62
CA LEU A 184 -1.28 25.66 6.16
C LEU A 184 -2.11 26.72 5.42
N TYR A 185 -3.31 27.05 5.91
CA TYR A 185 -4.11 28.12 5.37
C TYR A 185 -3.38 29.46 5.44
N GLN A 186 -2.81 29.80 6.61
CA GLN A 186 -2.11 31.07 6.84
C GLN A 186 -0.75 31.15 6.15
N THR A 187 0.00 30.04 6.10
CA THR A 187 1.41 30.06 5.64
C THR A 187 1.58 29.61 4.20
N LYS A 188 0.65 28.82 3.67
CA LYS A 188 0.72 28.21 2.33
C LYS A 188 -0.48 28.54 1.44
N ASN A 189 -1.41 29.38 1.91
CA ASN A 189 -2.69 29.65 1.24
C ASN A 189 -3.42 28.35 0.86
N CYS A 190 -3.34 27.35 1.74
CA CYS A 190 -3.98 26.05 1.53
C CYS A 190 -5.45 26.14 1.91
N LYS A 191 -6.34 26.13 0.92
CA LYS A 191 -7.78 26.34 1.13
C LYS A 191 -8.60 25.05 1.18
N LEU A 192 -8.02 23.90 0.85
CA LEU A 192 -8.73 22.63 0.78
C LEU A 192 -7.99 21.53 1.56
N GLN A 193 -8.69 20.85 2.45
CA GLN A 193 -8.21 19.60 3.05
C GLN A 193 -8.98 18.43 2.47
N MET A 194 -8.24 17.35 2.15
CA MET A 194 -8.78 16.11 1.60
C MET A 194 -8.41 14.92 2.49
N GLY A 195 -9.22 13.86 2.45
CA GLY A 195 -8.96 12.64 3.20
C GLY A 195 -10.00 11.54 2.95
N GLY A 196 -9.93 10.45 3.71
CA GLY A 196 -10.97 9.42 3.73
C GLY A 196 -12.25 9.90 4.39
N SER A 197 -13.37 9.21 4.17
CA SER A 197 -14.66 9.58 4.76
C SER A 197 -14.68 9.55 6.29
N ASP A 198 -13.81 8.75 6.92
CA ASP A 198 -13.60 8.72 8.36
C ASP A 198 -12.97 10.00 8.92
N GLN A 199 -12.31 10.80 8.05
CA GLN A 199 -11.65 12.05 8.38
C GLN A 199 -12.57 13.28 8.36
N TRP A 200 -13.81 13.16 7.89
CA TRP A 200 -14.73 14.28 7.74
C TRP A 200 -14.87 15.14 9.01
N GLY A 201 -14.98 14.48 10.16
CA GLY A 201 -15.08 15.15 11.47
C GLY A 201 -13.85 16.00 11.80
N ASN A 202 -12.66 15.46 11.61
CA ASN A 202 -11.39 16.17 11.85
C ASN A 202 -11.20 17.32 10.85
N ILE A 203 -11.45 17.06 9.56
CA ILE A 203 -11.31 18.08 8.49
C ILE A 203 -12.25 19.28 8.75
N THR A 204 -13.51 19.02 9.06
CA THR A 204 -14.49 20.08 9.36
C THR A 204 -14.20 20.81 10.67
N THR A 205 -13.45 20.23 11.60
CA THR A 205 -12.93 20.96 12.76
C THR A 205 -11.91 22.00 12.32
N GLY A 206 -11.08 21.72 11.33
CA GLY A 206 -10.14 22.69 10.74
C GLY A 206 -10.85 23.83 10.03
N THR A 207 -11.86 23.56 9.19
CA THR A 207 -12.64 24.62 8.53
C THR A 207 -13.34 25.52 9.55
N GLU A 208 -13.91 24.95 10.62
CA GLU A 208 -14.56 25.71 11.69
C GLU A 208 -13.55 26.54 12.50
N LEU A 209 -12.35 26.00 12.76
CA LEU A 209 -11.28 26.73 13.45
C LEU A 209 -10.83 27.93 12.64
N ILE A 210 -10.63 27.79 11.33
CA ILE A 210 -10.29 28.90 10.42
C ILE A 210 -11.36 29.98 10.49
N ARG A 211 -12.64 29.61 10.33
CA ARG A 211 -13.76 30.53 10.38
C ARG A 211 -13.85 31.29 11.71
N ARG A 212 -13.64 30.62 12.84
CA ARG A 212 -13.73 31.24 14.17
C ARG A 212 -12.54 32.13 14.52
N LYS A 213 -11.34 31.73 14.08
CA LYS A 213 -10.13 32.45 14.43
C LYS A 213 -9.83 33.64 13.49
N LEU A 214 -10.14 33.46 12.20
CA LEU A 214 -9.80 34.47 11.17
C LEU A 214 -11.00 35.32 10.70
N GLY A 215 -12.23 34.89 11.00
CA GLY A 215 -13.46 35.57 10.56
C GLY A 215 -14.23 34.78 9.50
N ILE A 216 -15.51 35.09 9.34
CA ILE A 216 -16.43 34.34 8.46
C ILE A 216 -16.15 34.53 6.96
N GLU A 217 -15.38 35.53 6.61
CA GLU A 217 -14.92 35.80 5.25
C GLU A 217 -13.78 34.88 4.80
N ASN A 218 -13.19 34.18 5.73
CA ASN A 218 -12.12 33.24 5.45
C ASN A 218 -12.69 31.84 5.17
N GLU A 219 -12.77 31.48 3.90
CA GLU A 219 -13.34 30.23 3.44
C GLU A 219 -12.27 29.13 3.31
N ALA A 220 -12.53 28.00 3.97
CA ALA A 220 -11.76 26.79 3.84
C ALA A 220 -12.70 25.61 3.56
N PHE A 221 -12.25 24.66 2.76
CA PHE A 221 -13.08 23.64 2.17
C PHE A 221 -12.62 22.23 2.54
N ALA A 222 -13.54 21.27 2.45
CA ALA A 222 -13.32 19.88 2.77
C ALA A 222 -13.85 19.00 1.64
N LEU A 223 -13.08 17.95 1.29
CA LEU A 223 -13.47 16.91 0.36
C LEU A 223 -12.99 15.56 0.87
N THR A 224 -13.85 14.55 0.87
CA THR A 224 -13.49 13.19 1.29
C THR A 224 -13.80 12.16 0.22
N CYS A 225 -12.93 11.13 0.14
CA CYS A 225 -13.17 9.95 -0.66
C CYS A 225 -13.83 8.82 0.18
N PRO A 226 -14.54 7.89 -0.47
CA PRO A 226 -15.05 6.70 0.21
C PRO A 226 -13.93 5.88 0.82
N LEU A 227 -14.17 5.23 1.95
CA LEU A 227 -13.29 4.16 2.41
C LEU A 227 -13.35 2.98 1.44
N ILE A 228 -12.20 2.51 1.04
CA ILE A 228 -12.10 1.39 0.11
C ILE A 228 -12.31 0.08 0.87
N THR A 229 -13.29 -0.68 0.44
CA THR A 229 -13.59 -2.05 0.91
C THR A 229 -13.53 -3.01 -0.27
N LYS A 230 -13.34 -4.29 -0.02
CA LYS A 230 -13.55 -5.33 -1.01
C LYS A 230 -15.04 -5.52 -1.30
N ALA A 231 -15.40 -6.09 -2.45
CA ALA A 231 -16.78 -6.42 -2.80
C ALA A 231 -17.43 -7.38 -1.79
N ASP A 232 -16.65 -8.25 -1.14
CA ASP A 232 -17.10 -9.13 -0.07
C ASP A 232 -17.28 -8.44 1.31
N GLY A 233 -17.12 -7.11 1.38
CA GLY A 233 -17.24 -6.29 2.59
C GLY A 233 -16.02 -6.31 3.51
N LYS A 234 -14.99 -7.09 3.19
CA LYS A 234 -13.76 -7.13 3.98
C LYS A 234 -12.92 -5.86 3.79
N LYS A 235 -12.03 -5.62 4.76
CA LYS A 235 -11.10 -4.49 4.69
C LYS A 235 -10.15 -4.63 3.51
N PHE A 236 -10.07 -3.57 2.71
CA PHE A 236 -9.11 -3.47 1.61
C PHE A 236 -7.67 -3.48 2.14
N GLY A 237 -6.77 -4.14 1.40
CA GLY A 237 -5.35 -4.15 1.71
C GLY A 237 -4.91 -5.09 2.84
N LYS A 238 -5.84 -5.81 3.48
CA LYS A 238 -5.51 -6.86 4.43
C LYS A 238 -5.60 -8.23 3.78
N THR A 239 -4.54 -9.00 3.95
CA THR A 239 -4.46 -10.44 3.61
C THR A 239 -4.28 -11.26 4.89
N GLU A 240 -4.27 -12.57 4.78
CA GLU A 240 -3.92 -13.47 5.90
C GLU A 240 -2.49 -13.22 6.42
N LYS A 241 -1.60 -12.74 5.54
CA LYS A 241 -0.20 -12.36 5.86
C LYS A 241 -0.05 -10.92 6.37
N GLY A 242 -1.15 -10.16 6.52
CA GLY A 242 -1.12 -8.76 6.97
C GLY A 242 -1.39 -7.74 5.87
N ASN A 243 -0.84 -6.53 6.01
CA ASN A 243 -1.00 -5.44 5.04
C ASN A 243 -0.15 -5.68 3.79
N ILE A 244 -0.63 -5.21 2.65
CA ILE A 244 0.17 -5.06 1.43
C ILE A 244 0.88 -3.70 1.48
N TRP A 245 2.18 -3.74 1.66
CA TRP A 245 3.03 -2.57 1.83
C TRP A 245 3.56 -2.06 0.48
N LEU A 246 3.91 -0.77 0.42
CA LEU A 246 4.54 -0.18 -0.75
C LEU A 246 6.06 -0.36 -0.74
N ASP A 247 6.65 -0.62 0.43
CA ASP A 247 8.08 -0.95 0.54
C ASP A 247 8.35 -2.37 0.05
N ARG A 248 9.34 -2.50 -0.86
CA ARG A 248 9.71 -3.78 -1.49
C ARG A 248 10.29 -4.81 -0.49
N ASN A 249 10.85 -4.34 0.63
CA ASN A 249 11.40 -5.21 1.67
C ASN A 249 10.31 -5.78 2.58
N ARG A 250 9.10 -5.17 2.58
CA ARG A 250 7.93 -5.63 3.35
C ARG A 250 6.94 -6.44 2.51
N THR A 251 6.77 -6.06 1.27
CA THR A 251 5.98 -6.78 0.27
C THR A 251 6.76 -6.74 -1.03
N SER A 252 7.24 -7.90 -1.49
CA SER A 252 8.01 -7.95 -2.73
C SER A 252 7.20 -7.41 -3.92
N PRO A 253 7.85 -6.85 -4.96
CA PRO A 253 7.16 -6.43 -6.18
C PRO A 253 6.32 -7.54 -6.81
N TYR A 254 6.77 -8.80 -6.71
CA TYR A 254 6.00 -9.96 -7.15
C TYR A 254 4.72 -10.15 -6.32
N ALA A 255 4.81 -10.14 -4.99
CA ALA A 255 3.63 -10.28 -4.11
C ALA A 255 2.67 -9.11 -4.28
N PHE A 256 3.19 -7.90 -4.48
CA PHE A 256 2.41 -6.70 -4.79
C PHE A 256 1.67 -6.84 -6.14
N TYR A 257 2.36 -7.28 -7.19
CA TYR A 257 1.78 -7.58 -8.50
C TYR A 257 0.68 -8.65 -8.40
N GLN A 258 0.95 -9.75 -7.69
CA GLN A 258 -0.02 -10.84 -7.51
C GLN A 258 -1.26 -10.40 -6.75
N PHE A 259 -1.15 -9.51 -5.78
CA PHE A 259 -2.30 -8.96 -5.08
C PHE A 259 -3.29 -8.31 -6.07
N TRP A 260 -2.80 -7.44 -6.95
CA TRP A 260 -3.64 -6.75 -7.92
C TRP A 260 -4.15 -7.66 -9.04
N LEU A 261 -3.31 -8.59 -9.46
CA LEU A 261 -3.71 -9.60 -10.44
C LEU A 261 -4.85 -10.48 -9.94
N ASN A 262 -4.98 -10.69 -8.63
CA ASN A 262 -5.95 -11.61 -8.03
C ASN A 262 -7.18 -10.93 -7.40
N VAL A 263 -7.39 -9.64 -7.62
CA VAL A 263 -8.64 -8.97 -7.19
C VAL A 263 -9.85 -9.52 -7.96
N ALA A 264 -11.02 -9.48 -7.32
CA ALA A 264 -12.28 -9.87 -7.95
C ALA A 264 -12.63 -8.96 -9.14
N ASP A 265 -13.41 -9.44 -10.09
CA ASP A 265 -13.77 -8.67 -11.30
C ASP A 265 -14.51 -7.37 -10.95
N GLU A 266 -15.45 -7.43 -10.02
CA GLU A 266 -16.19 -6.27 -9.52
C GLU A 266 -15.26 -5.24 -8.88
N ASP A 267 -14.27 -5.69 -8.11
CA ASP A 267 -13.26 -4.83 -7.51
C ASP A 267 -12.31 -4.23 -8.56
N ALA A 268 -11.94 -5.00 -9.58
CA ALA A 268 -11.06 -4.55 -10.64
C ALA A 268 -11.65 -3.36 -11.42
N GLU A 269 -12.94 -3.39 -11.75
CA GLU A 269 -13.63 -2.26 -12.41
C GLU A 269 -13.62 -0.98 -11.57
N ARG A 270 -13.70 -1.10 -10.25
CA ARG A 270 -13.65 0.03 -9.33
C ARG A 270 -12.22 0.51 -9.11
N TYR A 271 -11.29 -0.41 -8.87
CA TYR A 271 -9.92 -0.07 -8.51
C TYR A 271 -9.13 0.52 -9.67
N ILE A 272 -9.37 0.11 -10.92
CA ILE A 272 -8.70 0.69 -12.07
C ILE A 272 -9.02 2.19 -12.24
N LYS A 273 -10.24 2.60 -11.87
CA LYS A 273 -10.64 4.02 -11.86
C LYS A 273 -9.92 4.80 -10.75
N ILE A 274 -9.83 4.22 -9.55
CA ILE A 274 -9.32 4.91 -8.35
C ILE A 274 -7.79 4.98 -8.35
N PHE A 275 -7.12 3.87 -8.66
CA PHE A 275 -5.69 3.71 -8.39
C PHE A 275 -4.78 3.91 -9.61
N THR A 276 -5.33 4.17 -10.80
CA THR A 276 -4.52 4.42 -11.99
C THR A 276 -4.60 5.87 -12.47
N SER A 277 -3.63 6.26 -13.29
CA SER A 277 -3.63 7.56 -13.96
C SER A 277 -4.18 7.50 -15.38
N LEU A 278 -4.77 6.37 -15.78
CA LEU A 278 -5.39 6.20 -17.09
C LEU A 278 -6.58 7.15 -17.25
N ASP A 279 -6.83 7.59 -18.48
CA ASP A 279 -7.95 8.44 -18.80
C ASP A 279 -9.28 7.63 -18.89
N LYS A 280 -10.39 8.34 -18.86
CA LYS A 280 -11.72 7.72 -18.89
C LYS A 280 -11.96 6.87 -20.13
N PRO A 281 -11.68 7.32 -21.38
CA PRO A 281 -11.89 6.50 -22.56
C PRO A 281 -11.11 5.18 -22.54
N THR A 282 -9.86 5.22 -22.08
CA THR A 282 -9.03 4.01 -21.95
C THR A 282 -9.61 3.04 -20.94
N ILE A 283 -10.05 3.53 -19.77
CA ILE A 283 -10.67 2.68 -18.75
C ILE A 283 -12.00 2.12 -19.22
N ASP A 284 -12.84 2.91 -19.86
CA ASP A 284 -14.14 2.45 -20.36
C ASP A 284 -13.95 1.33 -21.42
N ALA A 285 -12.97 1.45 -22.32
CA ALA A 285 -12.63 0.43 -23.30
C ALA A 285 -12.14 -0.88 -22.64
N LEU A 286 -11.27 -0.78 -21.62
CA LEU A 286 -10.78 -1.93 -20.87
C LEU A 286 -11.90 -2.65 -20.10
N ILE A 287 -12.85 -1.91 -19.53
CA ILE A 287 -14.01 -2.46 -18.83
C ILE A 287 -14.89 -3.22 -19.81
N GLU A 288 -15.15 -2.65 -20.99
CA GLU A 288 -15.97 -3.31 -22.00
C GLU A 288 -15.30 -4.60 -22.51
N GLU A 289 -14.01 -4.57 -22.80
CA GLU A 289 -13.24 -5.77 -23.18
C GLU A 289 -13.29 -6.84 -22.09
N HIS A 290 -13.09 -6.45 -20.82
CA HIS A 290 -13.12 -7.37 -19.69
C HIS A 290 -14.48 -8.04 -19.53
N ARG A 291 -15.58 -7.32 -19.71
CA ARG A 291 -16.94 -7.85 -19.59
C ARG A 291 -17.29 -8.87 -20.68
N GLN A 292 -16.66 -8.80 -21.85
CA GLN A 292 -16.83 -9.77 -22.93
C GLN A 292 -16.21 -11.13 -22.56
N ASP A 293 -15.05 -11.15 -21.92
CA ASP A 293 -14.38 -12.37 -21.45
C ASP A 293 -13.60 -12.10 -20.13
N PRO A 294 -14.27 -12.16 -18.98
CA PRO A 294 -13.62 -11.97 -17.67
C PRO A 294 -12.47 -12.96 -17.40
N GLY A 295 -12.50 -14.15 -18.04
CA GLY A 295 -11.45 -15.17 -17.89
C GLY A 295 -10.08 -14.71 -18.37
N LEU A 296 -10.01 -13.77 -19.30
CA LEU A 296 -8.77 -13.15 -19.78
C LEU A 296 -8.12 -12.22 -18.72
N ARG A 297 -8.90 -11.76 -17.73
CA ARG A 297 -8.45 -10.89 -16.63
C ARG A 297 -7.75 -9.61 -17.11
N VAL A 298 -8.29 -8.99 -18.14
CA VAL A 298 -7.70 -7.80 -18.78
C VAL A 298 -7.54 -6.65 -17.79
N LEU A 299 -8.60 -6.37 -17.00
CA LEU A 299 -8.55 -5.31 -15.98
C LEU A 299 -7.52 -5.57 -14.90
N GLN A 300 -7.47 -6.78 -14.33
CA GLN A 300 -6.52 -7.14 -13.30
C GLN A 300 -5.08 -7.07 -13.79
N LYS A 301 -4.82 -7.53 -15.02
CA LYS A 301 -3.49 -7.44 -15.65
C LYS A 301 -3.06 -6.00 -15.81
N LYS A 302 -3.95 -5.15 -16.33
CA LYS A 302 -3.63 -3.72 -16.52
C LYS A 302 -3.48 -2.98 -15.19
N LEU A 303 -4.32 -3.28 -14.22
CA LEU A 303 -4.24 -2.72 -12.87
C LEU A 303 -2.91 -3.11 -12.19
N ALA A 304 -2.52 -4.39 -12.27
CA ALA A 304 -1.27 -4.88 -11.71
C ALA A 304 -0.03 -4.27 -12.40
N GLU A 305 -0.06 -4.12 -13.72
CA GLU A 305 0.97 -3.42 -14.51
C GLU A 305 1.14 -1.98 -14.03
N GLU A 306 0.07 -1.18 -14.12
CA GLU A 306 0.09 0.25 -13.80
C GLU A 306 0.58 0.52 -12.37
N LEU A 307 0.08 -0.26 -11.41
CA LEU A 307 0.44 -0.04 -10.01
C LEU A 307 1.83 -0.57 -9.65
N THR A 308 2.26 -1.69 -10.22
CA THR A 308 3.62 -2.19 -9.96
C THR A 308 4.66 -1.25 -10.56
N ILE A 309 4.43 -0.73 -11.76
CA ILE A 309 5.33 0.27 -12.38
C ILE A 309 5.33 1.57 -11.56
N MET A 310 4.17 2.04 -11.10
CA MET A 310 4.05 3.30 -10.36
C MET A 310 4.72 3.24 -8.99
N VAL A 311 4.56 2.13 -8.26
CA VAL A 311 5.03 1.97 -6.87
C VAL A 311 6.47 1.50 -6.81
N HIS A 312 6.88 0.64 -7.71
CA HIS A 312 8.21 0.05 -7.77
C HIS A 312 8.96 0.55 -9.00
N SER A 313 9.01 -0.26 -10.06
CA SER A 313 9.63 0.12 -11.33
C SER A 313 9.07 -0.73 -12.48
N LYS A 314 9.43 -0.34 -13.72
CA LYS A 314 9.11 -1.15 -14.90
C LYS A 314 9.87 -2.46 -14.89
N GLU A 315 11.11 -2.44 -14.44
CA GLU A 315 11.98 -3.61 -14.29
C GLU A 315 11.39 -4.60 -13.29
N ASP A 316 10.91 -4.12 -12.15
CA ASP A 316 10.23 -4.94 -11.14
C ASP A 316 8.93 -5.57 -11.67
N TYR A 317 8.18 -4.84 -12.49
CA TYR A 317 6.99 -5.38 -13.16
C TYR A 317 7.37 -6.50 -14.15
N GLU A 318 8.39 -6.30 -14.98
CA GLU A 318 8.85 -7.30 -15.94
C GLU A 318 9.33 -8.57 -15.23
N GLN A 319 10.06 -8.44 -14.12
CA GLN A 319 10.48 -9.55 -13.27
C GLN A 319 9.28 -10.26 -12.63
N ALA A 320 8.30 -9.53 -12.11
CA ALA A 320 7.09 -10.10 -11.52
C ALA A 320 6.25 -10.87 -12.56
N LEU A 321 6.20 -10.38 -13.78
CA LEU A 321 5.53 -11.04 -14.90
C LEU A 321 6.24 -12.34 -15.29
N GLU A 322 7.58 -12.33 -15.40
CA GLU A 322 8.39 -13.52 -15.65
C GLU A 322 8.22 -14.55 -14.52
N ALA A 323 8.33 -14.11 -13.27
CA ALA A 323 8.12 -14.95 -12.09
C ALA A 323 6.72 -15.60 -12.05
N SER A 324 5.68 -14.88 -12.47
CA SER A 324 4.32 -15.43 -12.58
C SER A 324 4.23 -16.57 -13.59
N GLY A 325 5.03 -16.54 -14.65
CA GLY A 325 5.11 -17.61 -15.65
C GLY A 325 5.72 -18.91 -15.13
N ILE A 326 6.51 -18.84 -14.06
CA ILE A 326 7.26 -19.98 -13.50
C ILE A 326 6.32 -21.12 -13.07
N LEU A 327 5.30 -20.81 -12.32
CA LEU A 327 4.34 -21.80 -11.83
C LEU A 327 3.48 -22.43 -12.93
N PHE A 328 3.43 -21.81 -14.12
CA PHE A 328 2.66 -22.31 -15.27
C PHE A 328 3.52 -23.13 -16.27
N GLY A 329 4.76 -23.47 -15.90
CA GLY A 329 5.63 -24.38 -16.67
C GLY A 329 6.22 -23.79 -17.95
N LYS A 330 6.30 -22.45 -18.04
CA LYS A 330 6.92 -21.73 -19.17
C LYS A 330 8.34 -21.26 -18.87
N SER A 331 8.92 -21.66 -17.74
CA SER A 331 10.18 -21.11 -17.23
C SER A 331 11.34 -22.06 -17.39
N THR A 332 12.53 -21.47 -17.46
CA THR A 332 13.81 -22.14 -17.51
C THR A 332 14.58 -21.93 -16.21
N LYS A 333 15.70 -22.64 -16.04
CA LYS A 333 16.60 -22.44 -14.92
C LYS A 333 17.13 -21.00 -14.85
N GLU A 334 17.39 -20.39 -16.01
CA GLU A 334 17.86 -19.02 -16.12
C GLU A 334 16.84 -18.02 -15.54
N SER A 335 15.54 -18.29 -15.69
CA SER A 335 14.48 -17.48 -15.09
C SER A 335 14.50 -17.57 -13.56
N LEU A 336 14.77 -18.75 -12.99
CA LEU A 336 14.88 -18.92 -11.54
C LEU A 336 16.10 -18.21 -10.94
N VAL A 337 17.25 -18.31 -11.62
CA VAL A 337 18.51 -17.69 -11.14
C VAL A 337 18.44 -16.16 -11.09
N LYS A 338 17.57 -15.54 -11.86
CA LYS A 338 17.36 -14.09 -11.85
C LYS A 338 16.48 -13.59 -10.71
N LEU A 339 15.75 -14.48 -10.03
CA LEU A 339 14.89 -14.10 -8.91
C LEU A 339 15.75 -13.79 -7.69
N ASP A 340 15.43 -12.70 -7.01
CA ASP A 340 15.94 -12.49 -5.65
C ASP A 340 15.30 -13.48 -4.66
N GLU A 341 15.92 -13.65 -3.50
CA GLU A 341 15.51 -14.61 -2.47
C GLU A 341 14.03 -14.39 -2.07
N GLN A 342 13.62 -13.14 -1.87
CA GLN A 342 12.26 -12.83 -1.44
C GLN A 342 11.23 -13.19 -2.50
N THR A 343 11.51 -12.88 -3.76
CA THR A 343 10.64 -13.24 -4.89
C THR A 343 10.56 -14.77 -5.06
N LEU A 344 11.68 -15.48 -4.94
CA LEU A 344 11.69 -16.96 -4.97
C LEU A 344 10.79 -17.55 -3.88
N LEU A 345 10.92 -17.09 -2.64
CA LEU A 345 10.11 -17.52 -1.52
C LEU A 345 8.63 -17.19 -1.68
N ASP A 346 8.30 -16.05 -2.25
CA ASP A 346 6.92 -15.62 -2.49
C ASP A 346 6.27 -16.44 -3.62
N VAL A 347 7.00 -16.72 -4.72
CA VAL A 347 6.53 -17.59 -5.80
C VAL A 347 6.18 -18.97 -5.29
N PHE A 348 7.02 -19.51 -4.41
CA PHE A 348 6.86 -20.87 -3.85
C PHE A 348 6.28 -20.88 -2.43
N SER A 349 5.62 -19.83 -1.99
CA SER A 349 5.12 -19.67 -0.60
C SER A 349 4.06 -20.72 -0.17
N GLY A 350 3.45 -21.41 -1.09
CA GLY A 350 2.43 -22.44 -0.80
C GLY A 350 2.93 -23.87 -0.98
N VAL A 351 4.20 -24.09 -1.33
CA VAL A 351 4.75 -25.42 -1.54
C VAL A 351 5.38 -25.97 -0.26
N PRO A 352 5.41 -27.30 -0.07
CA PRO A 352 6.13 -27.92 1.04
C PRO A 352 7.61 -27.54 1.01
N GLN A 353 8.15 -27.17 2.18
CA GLN A 353 9.55 -26.79 2.36
C GLN A 353 10.26 -27.79 3.26
N PHE A 354 11.50 -28.11 2.95
CA PHE A 354 12.35 -29.02 3.71
C PHE A 354 13.71 -28.38 3.97
N GLU A 355 14.17 -28.45 5.21
CA GLU A 355 15.53 -28.04 5.56
C GLU A 355 16.46 -29.22 5.36
N ILE A 356 17.63 -28.96 4.76
CA ILE A 356 18.71 -29.92 4.59
C ILE A 356 20.02 -29.33 5.11
N SER A 357 20.90 -30.18 5.61
CA SER A 357 22.25 -29.72 5.97
C SER A 357 23.05 -29.41 4.70
N LEU A 358 23.70 -28.24 4.69
CA LEU A 358 24.63 -27.87 3.61
C LEU A 358 25.75 -28.90 3.43
N ASP A 359 26.14 -29.61 4.51
CA ASP A 359 27.17 -30.66 4.45
C ASP A 359 26.83 -31.79 3.50
N LEU A 360 25.52 -32.05 3.26
CA LEU A 360 25.07 -33.05 2.28
C LEU A 360 25.43 -32.70 0.83
N LEU A 361 25.68 -31.42 0.57
CA LEU A 361 25.95 -30.90 -0.78
C LEU A 361 27.45 -30.60 -0.99
N LYS A 362 28.28 -30.68 0.06
CA LYS A 362 29.73 -30.43 -0.02
C LYS A 362 30.49 -31.57 -0.66
N GLY A 363 31.64 -31.26 -1.26
CA GLY A 363 32.54 -32.24 -1.88
C GLY A 363 31.89 -32.93 -3.08
N GLU A 364 31.76 -34.26 -3.01
CA GLU A 364 31.07 -35.05 -4.06
C GLU A 364 29.55 -34.89 -4.06
N GLY A 365 28.97 -34.27 -3.00
CA GLY A 365 27.55 -34.09 -2.85
C GLY A 365 26.77 -35.34 -2.45
N THR A 366 25.45 -35.32 -2.68
CA THR A 366 24.56 -36.44 -2.34
C THR A 366 23.77 -36.84 -3.59
N LYS A 367 23.55 -38.16 -3.76
CA LYS A 367 22.70 -38.66 -4.86
C LYS A 367 21.28 -38.10 -4.75
N ALA A 368 20.73 -37.63 -5.87
CA ALA A 368 19.40 -37.05 -5.94
C ALA A 368 18.32 -37.98 -5.31
N VAL A 369 18.43 -39.32 -5.54
CA VAL A 369 17.49 -40.27 -4.97
C VAL A 369 17.55 -40.33 -3.44
N ASP A 370 18.73 -40.14 -2.86
CA ASP A 370 18.91 -40.16 -1.41
C ASP A 370 18.48 -38.80 -0.82
N LEU A 371 18.86 -37.70 -1.46
CA LEU A 371 18.51 -36.34 -1.03
C LEU A 371 16.98 -36.15 -1.02
N PHE A 372 16.26 -36.53 -2.09
CA PHE A 372 14.84 -36.23 -2.25
C PHE A 372 13.89 -37.25 -1.66
N ALA A 373 14.34 -38.48 -1.33
CA ALA A 373 13.49 -39.50 -0.77
C ALA A 373 13.93 -40.07 0.60
N GLU A 374 15.16 -39.80 1.04
CA GLU A 374 15.66 -40.23 2.35
C GLU A 374 15.92 -39.07 3.30
N HIS A 375 16.63 -38.00 2.83
CA HIS A 375 16.91 -36.83 3.63
C HIS A 375 15.72 -35.84 3.66
N THR A 376 14.80 -35.96 2.69
CA THR A 376 13.55 -35.16 2.65
C THR A 376 12.37 -36.09 2.32
N GLN A 377 11.15 -35.55 2.43
CA GLN A 377 9.92 -36.29 2.06
C GLN A 377 9.34 -35.77 0.73
N CYS A 378 10.19 -35.32 -0.20
CA CYS A 378 9.73 -34.91 -1.54
C CYS A 378 9.09 -36.10 -2.27
N PHE A 379 9.63 -37.29 -2.05
CA PHE A 379 9.08 -38.53 -2.58
C PHE A 379 8.86 -39.54 -1.45
N PRO A 380 7.77 -40.33 -1.49
CA PRO A 380 7.47 -41.30 -0.45
C PRO A 380 8.50 -42.46 -0.34
N SER A 381 9.23 -42.72 -1.41
CA SER A 381 10.27 -43.78 -1.44
C SER A 381 11.26 -43.58 -2.58
N LYS A 382 12.47 -44.15 -2.41
CA LYS A 382 13.50 -44.22 -3.47
C LYS A 382 13.00 -44.92 -4.72
N GLY A 383 12.15 -45.94 -4.55
CA GLY A 383 11.56 -46.72 -5.67
C GLY A 383 10.62 -45.88 -6.53
N GLU A 384 9.77 -45.08 -5.89
CA GLU A 384 8.86 -44.15 -6.60
C GLU A 384 9.65 -43.06 -7.33
N MET A 385 10.61 -42.44 -6.66
CA MET A 385 11.46 -41.46 -7.28
C MET A 385 12.20 -41.99 -8.51
N ARG A 386 12.82 -43.19 -8.42
CA ARG A 386 13.50 -43.83 -9.55
C ARG A 386 12.55 -44.02 -10.75
N LYS A 387 11.36 -44.56 -10.49
CA LYS A 387 10.34 -44.77 -11.52
C LYS A 387 9.91 -43.45 -12.19
N LEU A 388 9.68 -42.42 -11.39
CA LEU A 388 9.28 -41.11 -11.91
C LEU A 388 10.42 -40.44 -12.70
N THR A 389 11.66 -40.52 -12.22
CA THR A 389 12.83 -39.99 -12.93
C THR A 389 13.02 -40.66 -14.29
N GLN A 390 12.93 -42.00 -14.35
CA GLN A 390 13.01 -42.75 -15.61
C GLN A 390 11.89 -42.37 -16.58
N GLY A 391 10.70 -42.01 -16.07
CA GLY A 391 9.57 -41.52 -16.86
C GLY A 391 9.66 -40.05 -17.22
N GLY A 392 10.75 -39.35 -16.87
CA GLY A 392 10.93 -37.90 -17.11
C GLY A 392 9.99 -37.00 -16.27
N GLY A 393 9.50 -37.55 -15.14
CA GLY A 393 8.56 -36.88 -14.24
C GLY A 393 9.21 -36.13 -13.09
N VAL A 394 10.54 -35.98 -13.04
CA VAL A 394 11.25 -35.22 -12.01
C VAL A 394 12.12 -34.16 -12.65
N SER A 395 12.08 -32.95 -12.10
CA SER A 395 12.99 -31.85 -12.48
C SER A 395 13.64 -31.27 -11.23
N LEU A 396 14.87 -30.80 -11.40
CA LEU A 396 15.61 -30.01 -10.41
C LEU A 396 15.87 -28.63 -11.02
N ASN A 397 15.50 -27.57 -10.31
CA ASN A 397 15.65 -26.19 -10.78
C ASN A 397 15.11 -25.97 -12.21
N MET A 398 13.93 -26.55 -12.51
CA MET A 398 13.27 -26.53 -13.84
C MET A 398 13.96 -27.36 -14.94
N GLU A 399 15.13 -27.94 -14.69
CA GLU A 399 15.79 -28.87 -15.62
C GLU A 399 15.38 -30.31 -15.35
N LYS A 400 15.07 -31.09 -16.39
CA LYS A 400 14.72 -32.50 -16.21
C LYS A 400 15.87 -33.28 -15.61
N LEU A 401 15.59 -33.98 -14.52
CA LEU A 401 16.54 -34.90 -13.91
C LEU A 401 16.67 -36.15 -14.77
N THR A 402 17.79 -36.29 -15.44
CA THR A 402 18.05 -37.41 -16.38
C THR A 402 18.47 -38.70 -15.66
N SER A 403 19.02 -38.59 -14.45
CA SER A 403 19.45 -39.74 -13.63
C SER A 403 19.10 -39.48 -12.16
N PHE A 404 18.53 -40.47 -11.51
CA PHE A 404 18.29 -40.47 -10.07
C PHE A 404 19.59 -40.64 -9.25
N GLU A 405 20.71 -41.01 -9.91
CA GLU A 405 22.05 -41.10 -9.31
C GLU A 405 22.88 -39.83 -9.54
N LYS A 406 22.29 -38.77 -10.13
CA LYS A 406 22.97 -37.45 -10.22
C LYS A 406 23.42 -37.04 -8.82
N MET A 407 24.66 -36.63 -8.72
CA MET A 407 25.18 -36.01 -7.50
C MET A 407 24.73 -34.52 -7.46
N ASP A 408 23.95 -34.19 -6.44
CA ASP A 408 23.56 -32.82 -6.19
C ASP A 408 24.57 -32.17 -5.24
N THR A 409 25.08 -31.05 -5.65
CA THR A 409 26.18 -30.34 -4.99
C THR A 409 25.80 -28.88 -4.70
N GLU A 410 26.68 -28.15 -4.00
CA GLU A 410 26.53 -26.69 -3.79
C GLU A 410 26.36 -25.90 -5.08
N ALA A 411 26.91 -26.40 -6.22
CA ALA A 411 26.76 -25.75 -7.52
C ALA A 411 25.33 -25.83 -8.10
N ASP A 412 24.48 -26.72 -7.57
CA ASP A 412 23.08 -26.80 -7.96
C ASP A 412 22.17 -25.81 -7.17
N LEU A 413 22.69 -25.20 -6.09
CA LEU A 413 21.92 -24.25 -5.28
C LEU A 413 21.58 -22.98 -6.06
N LEU A 414 20.32 -22.58 -5.98
CA LEU A 414 19.85 -21.25 -6.35
C LEU A 414 20.20 -20.30 -5.20
N ASP A 415 20.82 -19.18 -5.52
CA ASP A 415 21.31 -18.18 -4.54
C ASP A 415 22.13 -18.80 -3.39
N GLY A 416 22.89 -19.89 -3.69
CA GLY A 416 23.71 -20.58 -2.69
C GLY A 416 22.92 -21.28 -1.57
N LYS A 417 21.59 -21.38 -1.65
CA LYS A 417 20.75 -21.76 -0.51
C LYS A 417 19.56 -22.67 -0.87
N TYR A 418 19.02 -22.60 -2.08
CA TYR A 418 17.77 -23.26 -2.42
C TYR A 418 17.91 -24.29 -3.53
N LEU A 419 17.14 -25.40 -3.42
CA LEU A 419 16.90 -26.34 -4.51
C LEU A 419 15.40 -26.45 -4.76
N LEU A 420 14.98 -26.28 -6.01
CA LEU A 420 13.57 -26.45 -6.40
C LEU A 420 13.39 -27.81 -7.05
N VAL A 421 12.66 -28.69 -6.38
CA VAL A 421 12.33 -30.03 -6.88
C VAL A 421 10.90 -30.02 -7.41
N GLN A 422 10.70 -30.52 -8.64
CA GLN A 422 9.40 -30.65 -9.26
C GLN A 422 9.04 -32.12 -9.51
N GLN A 423 7.85 -32.51 -9.06
CA GLN A 423 7.23 -33.83 -9.32
C GLN A 423 6.06 -33.68 -10.29
N GLY A 424 6.18 -34.24 -11.47
CA GLY A 424 5.20 -34.10 -12.54
C GLY A 424 5.09 -32.65 -13.03
N LYS A 425 3.86 -32.20 -13.37
CA LYS A 425 3.65 -30.85 -13.96
C LYS A 425 3.33 -29.74 -12.95
N LYS A 426 2.88 -30.11 -11.75
CA LYS A 426 2.24 -29.13 -10.84
C LYS A 426 2.71 -29.18 -9.40
N LYS A 427 3.46 -30.21 -8.99
CA LYS A 427 3.85 -30.37 -7.60
C LYS A 427 5.31 -29.95 -7.42
N TYR A 428 5.51 -28.99 -6.57
CA TYR A 428 6.82 -28.41 -6.26
C TYR A 428 7.18 -28.62 -4.79
N PHE A 429 8.48 -28.67 -4.51
CA PHE A 429 9.06 -28.71 -3.18
C PHE A 429 10.27 -27.78 -3.16
N LEU A 430 10.43 -27.00 -2.11
CA LEU A 430 11.57 -26.13 -1.93
C LEU A 430 12.46 -26.68 -0.81
N LEU A 431 13.70 -27.01 -1.12
CA LEU A 431 14.69 -27.43 -0.15
C LEU A 431 15.53 -26.22 0.22
N ILE A 432 15.82 -26.04 1.51
CA ILE A 432 16.58 -24.94 2.08
C ILE A 432 17.83 -25.51 2.73
N ALA A 433 18.99 -25.22 2.16
CA ALA A 433 20.28 -25.60 2.71
C ALA A 433 20.68 -24.64 3.85
N LYS A 434 21.01 -25.23 5.01
CA LYS A 434 21.45 -24.53 6.20
C LYS A 434 22.80 -25.05 6.71
#